data_ba1eb5c73c8404203567a6fd136ce09f
#
_entry.id   ba1eb5c73c8404203567a6fd136ce09f
#
_cell.length_a   1.000
_cell.length_b   1.000
_cell.length_c   1.000
_cell.angle_alpha   90.00
_cell.angle_beta   90.00
_cell.angle_gamma   90.00
#
_symmetry.space_group_name_H-M   'P 1'
#
loop_
_entity.id
_entity.type
_entity.pdbx_description
1 polymer ?
#
loop_
_entity_poly.entity_id
_entity_poly.type
_entity_poly.pdbx_seq_one_letter_code
_entity_poly.pdbx_strand_id
1 'polypeptide(L)' 'MKIILIIYVCSVVSNNCMPPIEFKIPYKDSFDCYIDGYKKSVDLLEEMGRDEINKYEIYTKFTCEKLLET' A
#
# COMPACT_ATOMS: atom_id res chain seq x y z
N MET A 1 -11.28 16.53 7.91
CA MET A 1 -10.13 15.65 8.15
C MET A 1 -9.83 14.87 6.88
N LYS A 2 -8.59 14.87 6.46
CA LYS A 2 -8.18 14.13 5.26
C LYS A 2 -7.42 12.88 5.65
N ILE A 3 -7.66 11.82 4.90
CA ILE A 3 -6.99 10.53 5.15
C ILE A 3 -6.24 10.16 3.88
N ILE A 4 -4.95 9.89 4.01
CA ILE A 4 -4.14 9.47 2.86
C ILE A 4 -3.76 8.00 3.01
N LEU A 5 -3.59 7.36 1.87
CA LEU A 5 -3.18 5.96 1.78
C LEU A 5 -1.69 5.87 1.51
N ILE A 6 -1.00 5.07 2.30
CA ILE A 6 0.43 4.81 2.11
C ILE A 6 0.62 3.30 2.02
N ILE A 7 1.18 2.83 0.90
CA ILE A 7 1.41 1.41 0.67
C ILE A 7 2.90 1.10 0.69
N TYR A 8 3.24 0.02 1.38
CA TYR A 8 4.61 -0.49 1.46
C TYR A 8 4.68 -1.81 0.73
N VAL A 9 5.70 -1.98 -0.10
CA VAL A 9 5.99 -3.24 -0.78
C VAL A 9 7.28 -3.77 -0.21
N CYS A 10 7.24 -4.97 0.35
CA CYS A 10 8.37 -5.53 1.10
C CYS A 10 8.72 -6.93 0.60
N SER A 11 9.97 -7.34 0.83
CA SER A 11 10.44 -8.66 0.49
C SER A 11 10.97 -9.35 1.75
N VAL A 12 10.46 -10.55 2.02
CA VAL A 12 10.94 -11.34 3.13
C VAL A 12 12.37 -11.83 2.88
N VAL A 13 12.65 -12.22 1.63
CA VAL A 13 13.96 -12.77 1.27
C VAL A 13 15.07 -11.74 1.45
N SER A 14 14.88 -10.53 0.96
CA SER A 14 15.90 -9.49 1.10
C SER A 14 15.80 -8.72 2.41
N ASN A 15 14.72 -8.93 3.16
CA ASN A 15 14.44 -8.25 4.41
C ASN A 15 14.41 -6.72 4.24
N ASN A 16 13.89 -6.28 3.12
CA ASN A 16 13.83 -4.87 2.75
C ASN A 16 12.48 -4.49 2.22
N CYS A 17 12.14 -3.22 2.39
CA CYS A 17 10.94 -2.64 1.80
C CYS A 17 11.34 -1.55 0.83
N MET A 18 10.57 -1.41 -0.24
CA MET A 18 10.73 -0.29 -1.16
C MET A 18 10.25 0.99 -0.50
N PRO A 19 10.68 2.16 -0.99
CA PRO A 19 10.15 3.41 -0.45
C PRO A 19 8.63 3.43 -0.50
N PRO A 20 7.98 3.98 0.53
CA PRO A 20 6.51 3.99 0.59
C PRO A 20 5.90 4.73 -0.58
N ILE A 21 4.77 4.22 -1.06
CA ILE A 21 4.00 4.87 -2.11
C ILE A 21 2.86 5.63 -1.46
N GLU A 22 2.91 6.95 -1.56
CA GLU A 22 1.87 7.80 -1.00
C GLU A 22 0.87 8.18 -2.08
N PHE A 23 -0.40 7.93 -1.81
CA PHE A 23 -1.47 8.32 -2.72
C PHE A 23 -2.03 9.64 -2.20
N LYS A 24 -1.79 10.70 -2.95
CA LYS A 24 -2.07 12.06 -2.48
C LYS A 24 -3.51 12.49 -2.59
N ILE A 25 -4.35 11.69 -3.22
CA ILE A 25 -5.77 11.98 -3.30
C ILE A 25 -6.40 11.55 -1.97
N PRO A 26 -6.90 12.50 -1.17
CA PRO A 26 -7.40 12.13 0.15
C PRO A 26 -8.74 11.40 0.08
N TYR A 27 -8.95 10.52 1.05
CA TYR A 27 -10.21 9.82 1.22
C TYR A 27 -11.05 10.55 2.27
N LYS A 28 -12.34 10.48 2.12
CA LYS A 28 -13.25 11.18 3.05
C LYS A 28 -13.37 10.48 4.40
N ASP A 29 -13.17 9.15 4.42
CA ASP A 29 -13.22 8.38 5.66
C ASP A 29 -12.32 7.17 5.61
N SER A 30 -12.18 6.50 6.75
CA SER A 30 -11.31 5.33 6.88
C SER A 30 -11.81 4.15 6.06
N PHE A 31 -13.13 3.98 5.97
CA PHE A 31 -13.71 2.87 5.22
C PHE A 31 -13.25 2.92 3.76
N ASP A 32 -13.39 4.07 3.11
CA ASP A 32 -12.97 4.22 1.71
C ASP A 32 -11.47 3.99 1.55
N CYS A 33 -10.67 4.46 2.50
CA CYS A 33 -9.24 4.26 2.45
C CYS A 33 -8.86 2.78 2.57
N TYR A 34 -9.46 2.06 3.51
CA TYR A 34 -9.16 0.64 3.69
C TYR A 34 -9.57 -0.19 2.48
N ILE A 35 -10.76 0.06 1.94
CA ILE A 35 -11.23 -0.67 0.77
C ILE A 35 -10.29 -0.45 -0.41
N ASP A 36 -9.96 0.79 -0.68
CA ASP A 36 -9.08 1.12 -1.79
C ASP A 36 -7.65 0.64 -1.55
N GLY A 37 -7.20 0.66 -0.29
CA GLY A 37 -5.89 0.13 0.08
C GLY A 37 -5.74 -1.33 -0.28
N TYR A 38 -6.74 -2.15 0.01
CA TYR A 38 -6.72 -3.56 -0.37
C TYR A 38 -6.78 -3.73 -1.89
N LYS A 39 -7.62 -2.96 -2.57
CA LYS A 39 -7.72 -3.04 -4.03
C LYS A 39 -6.41 -2.68 -4.71
N LYS A 40 -5.78 -1.59 -4.28
CA LYS A 40 -4.51 -1.17 -4.85
C LYS A 40 -3.39 -2.14 -4.52
N SER A 41 -3.42 -2.75 -3.34
CA SER A 41 -2.44 -3.77 -2.97
C SER A 41 -2.53 -4.99 -3.88
N VAL A 42 -3.75 -5.45 -4.14
CA VAL A 42 -3.98 -6.57 -5.07
C VAL A 42 -3.48 -6.20 -6.47
N ASP A 43 -3.81 -5.00 -6.93
CA ASP A 43 -3.38 -4.55 -8.26
C ASP A 43 -1.86 -4.52 -8.38
N LEU A 44 -1.17 -4.06 -7.36
CA LEU A 44 0.29 -4.03 -7.36
C LEU A 44 0.88 -5.44 -7.43
N LEU A 45 0.33 -6.37 -6.65
CA LEU A 45 0.81 -7.74 -6.64
C LEU A 45 0.57 -8.42 -7.99
N GLU A 46 -0.60 -8.18 -8.58
CA GLU A 46 -0.91 -8.75 -9.89
C GLU A 46 0.00 -8.18 -10.99
N GLU A 47 0.31 -6.90 -10.90
CA GLU A 47 1.18 -6.25 -11.86
C GLU A 47 2.61 -6.80 -11.79
N MET A 48 3.10 -7.09 -10.59
CA MET A 48 4.41 -7.70 -10.42
C MET A 48 4.47 -9.13 -10.98
N GLY A 49 3.39 -9.86 -10.82
CA GLY A 49 3.28 -11.22 -11.33
C GLY A 49 3.75 -12.28 -10.35
N ARG A 50 3.28 -13.49 -10.61
CA ARG A 50 3.50 -14.64 -9.74
C ARG A 50 4.97 -14.95 -9.51
N ASP A 51 5.76 -14.94 -10.58
CA ASP A 51 7.17 -15.35 -10.50
C ASP A 51 7.99 -14.43 -9.61
N GLU A 52 7.82 -13.12 -9.76
CA GLU A 52 8.51 -12.15 -8.92
C GLU A 52 8.11 -12.27 -7.46
N ILE A 53 6.82 -12.38 -7.22
CA ILE A 53 6.31 -12.45 -5.85
C ILE A 53 6.81 -13.71 -5.16
N ASN A 54 6.79 -14.84 -5.85
CA ASN A 54 7.25 -16.10 -5.25
C ASN A 54 8.76 -16.13 -5.06
N LYS A 55 9.50 -15.52 -5.98
CA LYS A 55 10.96 -15.52 -5.93
C LYS A 55 11.50 -14.72 -4.74
N TYR A 56 10.93 -13.55 -4.49
CA TYR A 56 11.39 -12.67 -3.44
C TYR A 56 10.49 -12.66 -2.21
N GLU A 57 9.44 -13.47 -2.21
CA GLU A 57 8.43 -13.51 -1.16
C GLU A 57 7.94 -12.10 -0.84
N ILE A 58 7.40 -11.46 -1.86
CA ILE A 58 6.93 -10.09 -1.77
C ILE A 58 5.54 -10.04 -1.12
N TYR A 59 5.37 -9.08 -0.24
CA TYR A 59 4.07 -8.81 0.36
C TYR A 59 3.86 -7.31 0.42
N THR A 60 2.61 -6.92 0.61
CA THR A 60 2.27 -5.51 0.77
C THR A 60 1.63 -5.27 2.13
N LYS A 61 1.80 -4.08 2.63
CA LYS A 61 1.06 -3.60 3.79
C LYS A 61 0.74 -2.14 3.53
N PHE A 62 -0.28 -1.62 4.20
CA PHE A 62 -0.63 -0.22 4.00
C PHE A 62 -1.16 0.38 5.29
N THR A 63 -1.11 1.70 5.34
CA THR A 63 -1.70 2.46 6.44
C THR A 63 -2.57 3.56 5.87
N CYS A 64 -3.59 3.93 6.64
CA CYS A 64 -4.44 5.07 6.31
C CYS A 64 -4.17 6.13 7.37
N GLU A 65 -3.47 7.17 6.98
CA GLU A 65 -3.03 8.20 7.91
C GLU A 65 -3.94 9.41 7.86
N LYS A 66 -4.28 9.90 9.03
CA LYS A 66 -5.09 11.10 9.14
C LYS A 66 -4.20 12.32 9.14
N LEU A 67 -4.50 13.24 8.24
CA LEU A 67 -3.82 14.51 8.19
C LEU A 67 -4.64 15.54 8.94
N LEU A 68 -3.98 16.23 9.85
CA LEU A 68 -4.63 17.33 10.56
C LEU A 68 -4.57 18.57 9.68
N GLU A 69 -5.74 19.13 9.39
CA GLU A 69 -5.81 20.40 8.69
C GLU A 69 -5.81 21.52 9.70
N THR A 70 -4.92 22.43 9.52
CA THR A 70 -4.91 23.69 10.30
C THR A 70 -5.46 24.81 9.48
#